data_777a08b297fe3fbd87788219f51131a7
#
_entry.id   777a08b297fe3fbd87788219f51131a7
#
_cell.length_a   1.000
_cell.length_b   1.000
_cell.length_c   1.000
_cell.angle_alpha   90.00
_cell.angle_beta   90.00
_cell.angle_gamma   90.00
#
_symmetry.space_group_name_H-M   'P 1'
#
loop_
_entity.id
_entity.type
_entity.pdbx_description
1 polymer ?
#
loop_
_entity_poly.entity_id
_entity_poly.type
_entity_poly.pdbx_seq_one_letter_code
_entity_poly.pdbx_strand_id
1 'polypeptide(L)'
;VSTPLFDALVSRARTLPPLSVAIVDAGERTVLEGAALLIAEKIATAVLIGDPARIRTIAGEVGLPAGITVIPAHSVEESAREGVRLVAEGQVQALMKGHLHSDTFLHPVLEGLRKRIRLSHVFLAELSSYDRLLYITDAAMNISPDLEAKAEILQNAIDMAHALGNPEPKVAVLSAIETVNPRIASTIDAACLAKMADRRQITGAVVDGPLAFDNAISREAARTKDLGSPVSGCAEILLVPDLVSGNILAKDLEYLAGATMAGVILGARVPVILTSRSDPPRSRFLSACLATLLFHADTPTGP
;
A
#
# COMPACT_ATOMS: atom_id res chain seq x y z
N VAL A 1 4.75 16.69 12.24
CA VAL A 1 4.39 15.54 13.08
C VAL A 1 5.56 14.57 13.03
N SER A 2 6.02 14.07 14.18
CA SER A 2 7.06 13.04 14.27
C SER A 2 6.49 11.72 13.78
N THR A 3 7.25 10.97 12.96
CA THR A 3 6.86 9.68 12.39
C THR A 3 7.94 8.63 12.62
N PRO A 4 8.22 8.26 13.90
CA PRO A 4 9.38 7.43 14.23
C PRO A 4 9.31 6.04 13.61
N LEU A 5 8.11 5.47 13.40
CA LEU A 5 7.95 4.16 12.80
C LEU A 5 8.26 4.21 11.28
N PHE A 6 7.76 5.22 10.57
CA PHE A 6 8.16 5.45 9.19
C PHE A 6 9.64 5.81 9.06
N ASP A 7 10.18 6.62 9.97
CA ASP A 7 11.60 7.00 9.94
C ASP A 7 12.52 5.77 10.09
N ALA A 8 12.10 4.77 10.87
CA ALA A 8 12.79 3.48 10.95
C ALA A 8 12.74 2.71 9.61
N LEU A 9 11.59 2.67 8.93
CA LEU A 9 11.46 2.05 7.60
C LEU A 9 12.29 2.79 6.55
N VAL A 10 12.29 4.13 6.56
CA VAL A 10 13.12 4.97 5.68
C VAL A 10 14.60 4.67 5.91
N SER A 11 15.04 4.58 7.17
CA SER A 11 16.43 4.26 7.51
C SER A 11 16.84 2.89 6.96
N ARG A 12 15.98 1.89 7.05
CA ARG A 12 16.21 0.56 6.43
C ARG A 12 16.25 0.65 4.91
N ALA A 13 15.31 1.36 4.27
CA ALA A 13 15.28 1.50 2.82
C ALA A 13 16.56 2.14 2.28
N ARG A 14 17.14 3.13 2.98
CA ARG A 14 18.41 3.79 2.61
C ARG A 14 19.64 2.86 2.64
N THR A 15 19.57 1.72 3.32
CA THR A 15 20.67 0.73 3.32
C THR A 15 20.63 -0.21 2.12
N LEU A 16 19.55 -0.18 1.34
CA LEU A 16 19.36 -1.05 0.18
C LEU A 16 19.75 -0.34 -1.13
N PRO A 17 20.08 -1.08 -2.19
CA PRO A 17 20.28 -0.49 -3.51
C PRO A 17 19.04 0.29 -3.97
N PRO A 18 19.22 1.51 -4.56
CA PRO A 18 18.10 2.29 -5.07
C PRO A 18 17.30 1.54 -6.14
N LEU A 19 15.98 1.60 -6.11
CA LEU A 19 15.12 1.05 -7.16
C LEU A 19 15.13 1.92 -8.42
N SER A 20 15.01 1.28 -9.60
CA SER A 20 14.59 1.98 -10.81
C SER A 20 13.06 2.03 -10.86
N VAL A 21 12.47 3.23 -10.84
CA VAL A 21 11.02 3.46 -10.78
C VAL A 21 10.55 4.17 -12.05
N ALA A 22 9.60 3.58 -12.77
CA ALA A 22 8.88 4.30 -13.83
C ALA A 22 7.72 5.09 -13.23
N ILE A 23 7.69 6.40 -13.48
CA ILE A 23 6.64 7.31 -13.02
C ILE A 23 5.73 7.63 -14.20
N VAL A 24 4.49 7.13 -14.14
CA VAL A 24 3.51 7.20 -15.22
C VAL A 24 2.78 8.55 -15.17
N ASP A 25 2.69 9.24 -16.31
CA ASP A 25 2.11 10.59 -16.42
C ASP A 25 2.72 11.57 -15.40
N ALA A 26 4.04 11.77 -15.56
CA ALA A 26 4.86 12.50 -14.62
C ALA A 26 4.78 14.02 -14.73
N GLY A 27 4.04 14.56 -15.68
CA GLY A 27 4.00 15.99 -16.04
C GLY A 27 3.28 16.90 -15.02
N GLU A 28 3.39 16.65 -13.72
CA GLU A 28 2.78 17.48 -12.66
C GLU A 28 3.82 17.81 -11.57
N ARG A 29 3.74 19.03 -11.02
CA ARG A 29 4.72 19.56 -10.06
C ARG A 29 4.88 18.65 -8.83
N THR A 30 3.78 18.28 -8.19
CA THR A 30 3.82 17.45 -6.96
C THR A 30 4.39 16.05 -7.21
N VAL A 31 4.22 15.52 -8.43
CA VAL A 31 4.81 14.24 -8.86
C VAL A 31 6.32 14.39 -9.02
N LEU A 32 6.77 15.45 -9.68
CA LEU A 32 8.20 15.70 -9.91
C LEU A 32 8.94 16.14 -8.63
N GLU A 33 8.29 16.84 -7.71
CA GLU A 33 8.82 17.10 -6.36
C GLU A 33 9.04 15.78 -5.59
N GLY A 34 8.07 14.86 -5.69
CA GLY A 34 8.23 13.50 -5.14
C GLY A 34 9.42 12.77 -5.77
N ALA A 35 9.57 12.81 -7.08
CA ALA A 35 10.70 12.20 -7.79
C ALA A 35 12.05 12.83 -7.38
N ALA A 36 12.11 14.16 -7.23
CA ALA A 36 13.30 14.86 -6.77
C ALA A 36 13.72 14.39 -5.37
N LEU A 37 12.75 14.25 -4.46
CA LEU A 37 12.99 13.75 -3.12
C LEU A 37 13.54 12.31 -3.13
N LEU A 38 12.96 11.42 -3.95
CA LEU A 38 13.43 10.03 -4.08
C LEU A 38 14.89 9.95 -4.54
N ILE A 39 15.26 10.77 -5.51
CA ILE A 39 16.63 10.81 -6.06
C ILE A 39 17.59 11.42 -5.05
N ALA A 40 17.24 12.54 -4.42
CA ALA A 40 18.06 13.23 -3.42
C ALA A 40 18.36 12.31 -2.22
N GLU A 41 17.37 11.55 -1.78
CA GLU A 41 17.47 10.61 -0.66
C GLU A 41 18.05 9.23 -1.06
N LYS A 42 18.40 9.06 -2.33
CA LYS A 42 18.96 7.81 -2.89
C LYS A 42 18.09 6.57 -2.68
N ILE A 43 16.78 6.74 -2.61
CA ILE A 43 15.80 5.66 -2.50
C ILE A 43 15.52 5.05 -3.88
N ALA A 44 15.46 5.89 -4.92
CA ALA A 44 15.20 5.43 -6.27
C ALA A 44 15.88 6.29 -7.33
N THR A 45 16.13 5.69 -8.51
CA THR A 45 16.28 6.40 -9.78
C THR A 45 14.92 6.47 -10.47
N ALA A 46 14.68 7.52 -11.26
CA ALA A 46 13.38 7.70 -11.88
C ALA A 46 13.47 7.72 -13.41
N VAL A 47 12.52 7.02 -14.06
CA VAL A 47 12.20 7.12 -15.48
C VAL A 47 10.85 7.82 -15.57
N LEU A 48 10.82 9.01 -16.18
CA LEU A 48 9.61 9.83 -16.26
C LEU A 48 8.89 9.57 -17.58
N ILE A 49 7.58 9.27 -17.54
CA ILE A 49 6.79 8.98 -18.73
C ILE A 49 5.70 10.03 -18.87
N GLY A 50 5.53 10.61 -20.06
CA GLY A 50 4.50 11.61 -20.36
C GLY A 50 4.95 12.64 -21.39
N ASP A 51 4.34 13.85 -21.38
CA ASP A 51 4.71 14.96 -22.25
C ASP A 51 6.12 15.49 -21.93
N PRO A 52 7.11 15.32 -22.83
CA PRO A 52 8.48 15.71 -22.55
C PRO A 52 8.67 17.22 -22.35
N ALA A 53 7.89 18.06 -23.03
CA ALA A 53 8.03 19.51 -22.92
C ALA A 53 7.57 19.96 -21.52
N ARG A 54 6.41 19.49 -21.09
CA ARG A 54 5.85 19.76 -19.76
C ARG A 54 6.75 19.21 -18.65
N ILE A 55 7.21 17.96 -18.77
CA ILE A 55 8.09 17.33 -17.80
C ILE A 55 9.39 18.13 -17.65
N ARG A 56 10.07 18.46 -18.75
CA ARG A 56 11.36 19.18 -18.71
C ARG A 56 11.25 20.57 -18.10
N THR A 57 10.16 21.29 -18.42
CA THR A 57 9.91 22.62 -17.84
C THR A 57 9.83 22.53 -16.31
N ILE A 58 8.98 21.67 -15.79
CA ILE A 58 8.78 21.53 -14.35
C ILE A 58 10.01 20.90 -13.66
N ALA A 59 10.66 19.92 -14.30
CA ALA A 59 11.87 19.27 -13.78
C ALA A 59 12.99 20.28 -13.50
N GLY A 60 13.18 21.27 -14.40
CA GLY A 60 14.12 22.36 -14.18
C GLY A 60 13.78 23.25 -12.99
N GLU A 61 12.49 23.49 -12.74
CA GLU A 61 12.02 24.29 -11.61
C GLU A 61 12.15 23.59 -10.25
N VAL A 62 11.97 22.25 -10.22
CA VAL A 62 12.05 21.45 -8.97
C VAL A 62 13.45 20.88 -8.71
N GLY A 63 14.43 21.22 -9.56
CA GLY A 63 15.83 20.82 -9.36
C GLY A 63 16.13 19.35 -9.68
N LEU A 64 15.37 18.70 -10.56
CA LEU A 64 15.71 17.37 -11.05
C LEU A 64 16.97 17.39 -11.91
N PRO A 65 17.79 16.29 -11.91
CA PRO A 65 19.00 16.21 -12.74
C PRO A 65 18.70 16.42 -14.23
N ALA A 66 19.52 17.21 -14.92
CA ALA A 66 19.34 17.51 -16.35
C ALA A 66 19.36 16.25 -17.25
N GLY A 67 20.03 15.17 -16.80
CA GLY A 67 20.14 13.90 -17.52
C GLY A 67 19.07 12.87 -17.16
N ILE A 68 17.99 13.25 -16.45
CA ILE A 68 16.92 12.30 -16.12
C ILE A 68 16.25 11.73 -17.37
N THR A 69 16.02 10.43 -17.40
CA THR A 69 15.38 9.76 -18.54
C THR A 69 13.90 10.17 -18.62
N VAL A 70 13.51 10.70 -19.79
CA VAL A 70 12.12 11.04 -20.12
C VAL A 70 11.69 10.24 -21.33
N ILE A 71 10.64 9.44 -21.17
CA ILE A 71 10.03 8.65 -22.24
C ILE A 71 8.77 9.39 -22.72
N PRO A 72 8.69 9.74 -24.02
CA PRO A 72 7.52 10.42 -24.57
C PRO A 72 6.27 9.56 -24.51
N ALA A 73 5.13 10.16 -24.14
CA ALA A 73 3.80 9.59 -24.29
C ALA A 73 2.80 10.72 -24.58
N HIS A 74 1.89 10.46 -25.52
CA HIS A 74 0.94 11.46 -26.03
C HIS A 74 -0.44 11.39 -25.37
N SER A 75 -0.67 10.35 -24.54
CA SER A 75 -1.87 10.21 -23.73
C SER A 75 -1.56 9.55 -22.40
N VAL A 76 -2.49 9.64 -21.45
CA VAL A 76 -2.37 8.98 -20.13
C VAL A 76 -2.41 7.45 -20.24
N GLU A 77 -3.17 6.94 -21.22
CA GLU A 77 -3.26 5.50 -21.50
C GLU A 77 -1.96 4.97 -22.12
N GLU A 78 -1.33 5.76 -23.01
CA GLU A 78 -0.02 5.44 -23.57
C GLU A 78 1.04 5.43 -22.47
N SER A 79 1.05 6.45 -21.60
CA SER A 79 1.94 6.51 -20.44
C SER A 79 1.81 5.27 -19.54
N ALA A 80 0.58 4.82 -19.28
CA ALA A 80 0.33 3.66 -18.42
C ALA A 80 0.81 2.36 -19.06
N ARG A 81 0.53 2.15 -20.36
CA ARG A 81 1.02 0.98 -21.11
C ARG A 81 2.55 0.96 -21.20
N GLU A 82 3.16 2.11 -21.43
CA GLU A 82 4.62 2.22 -21.49
C GLU A 82 5.28 1.88 -20.16
N GLY A 83 4.73 2.33 -19.03
CA GLY A 83 5.20 1.95 -17.70
C GLY A 83 5.15 0.44 -17.48
N VAL A 84 4.06 -0.21 -17.86
CA VAL A 84 3.91 -1.67 -17.77
C VAL A 84 4.90 -2.39 -18.70
N ARG A 85 5.13 -1.88 -19.91
CA ARG A 85 6.13 -2.44 -20.85
C ARG A 85 7.53 -2.42 -20.24
N LEU A 86 7.95 -1.30 -19.66
CA LEU A 86 9.27 -1.17 -19.02
C LEU A 86 9.48 -2.18 -17.89
N VAL A 87 8.43 -2.42 -17.08
CA VAL A 87 8.46 -3.46 -16.04
C VAL A 87 8.55 -4.86 -16.67
N ALA A 88 7.74 -5.14 -17.68
CA ALA A 88 7.71 -6.46 -18.33
C ALA A 88 9.06 -6.82 -18.97
N GLU A 89 9.77 -5.83 -19.49
CA GLU A 89 11.11 -5.96 -20.10
C GLU A 89 12.26 -5.91 -19.06
N GLY A 90 11.95 -5.76 -17.78
CA GLY A 90 12.95 -5.70 -16.70
C GLY A 90 13.79 -4.41 -16.69
N GLN A 91 13.36 -3.36 -17.38
CA GLN A 91 14.07 -2.08 -17.44
C GLN A 91 13.87 -1.24 -16.18
N VAL A 92 12.77 -1.47 -15.45
CA VAL A 92 12.47 -0.85 -14.16
C VAL A 92 11.98 -1.88 -13.15
N GLN A 93 12.18 -1.59 -11.87
CA GLN A 93 11.92 -2.49 -10.74
C GLN A 93 10.67 -2.12 -9.94
N ALA A 94 10.08 -0.96 -10.21
CA ALA A 94 8.81 -0.53 -9.61
C ALA A 94 8.06 0.40 -10.56
N LEU A 95 6.75 0.50 -10.37
CA LEU A 95 5.88 1.39 -11.11
C LEU A 95 5.21 2.37 -10.15
N MET A 96 5.19 3.65 -10.47
CA MET A 96 4.56 4.69 -9.69
C MET A 96 3.50 5.43 -10.50
N LYS A 97 2.33 5.59 -9.90
CA LYS A 97 1.27 6.42 -10.45
C LYS A 97 1.60 7.92 -10.30
N GLY A 98 1.57 8.65 -11.39
CA GLY A 98 1.65 10.12 -11.42
C GLY A 98 0.27 10.79 -11.39
N HIS A 99 0.00 11.68 -12.34
CA HIS A 99 -1.20 12.53 -12.35
C HIS A 99 -2.36 11.98 -13.19
N LEU A 100 -2.61 10.71 -13.19
CA LEU A 100 -3.71 10.10 -13.93
C LEU A 100 -4.77 9.49 -12.99
N HIS A 101 -5.94 9.16 -13.54
CA HIS A 101 -6.96 8.43 -12.79
C HIS A 101 -6.46 7.02 -12.43
N SER A 102 -6.88 6.51 -11.26
CA SER A 102 -6.45 5.20 -10.80
C SER A 102 -6.90 4.08 -11.74
N ASP A 103 -8.10 4.15 -12.29
CA ASP A 103 -8.64 3.17 -13.23
C ASP A 103 -7.77 3.08 -14.50
N THR A 104 -7.38 4.22 -15.09
CA THR A 104 -6.50 4.27 -16.26
C THR A 104 -5.13 3.68 -16.00
N PHE A 105 -4.61 3.89 -14.77
CA PHE A 105 -3.35 3.32 -14.32
C PHE A 105 -3.44 1.82 -14.05
N LEU A 106 -4.50 1.38 -13.36
CA LEU A 106 -4.64 0.00 -12.88
C LEU A 106 -4.99 -1.00 -13.98
N HIS A 107 -5.72 -0.59 -15.02
CA HIS A 107 -6.14 -1.49 -16.09
C HIS A 107 -4.94 -2.22 -16.74
N PRO A 108 -3.92 -1.54 -17.29
CA PRO A 108 -2.76 -2.23 -17.88
C PRO A 108 -1.90 -2.97 -16.82
N VAL A 109 -1.88 -2.51 -15.56
CA VAL A 109 -1.20 -3.23 -14.47
C VAL A 109 -1.86 -4.58 -14.20
N LEU A 110 -3.20 -4.62 -14.14
CA LEU A 110 -3.98 -5.84 -13.97
C LEU A 110 -3.77 -6.84 -15.11
N GLU A 111 -3.66 -6.35 -16.34
CA GLU A 111 -3.45 -7.19 -17.53
C GLU A 111 -2.01 -7.69 -17.65
N GLY A 112 -1.02 -6.84 -17.40
CA GLY A 112 0.38 -7.11 -17.74
C GLY A 112 1.28 -7.55 -16.60
N LEU A 113 0.97 -7.21 -15.35
CA LEU A 113 1.90 -7.38 -14.23
C LEU A 113 1.43 -8.33 -13.13
N ARG A 114 0.32 -9.02 -13.28
CA ARG A 114 -0.18 -9.95 -12.28
C ARG A 114 0.82 -11.10 -12.03
N LYS A 115 1.26 -11.26 -10.77
CA LYS A 115 2.09 -12.38 -10.29
C LYS A 115 1.24 -13.42 -9.54
N ARG A 116 0.28 -12.96 -8.73
CA ARG A 116 -0.68 -13.75 -7.97
C ARG A 116 -2.08 -13.64 -8.57
N ILE A 117 -2.99 -14.48 -8.12
CA ILE A 117 -4.38 -14.48 -8.57
C ILE A 117 -5.03 -13.11 -8.31
N ARG A 118 -4.78 -12.50 -7.12
CA ARG A 118 -5.38 -11.23 -6.72
C ARG A 118 -4.34 -10.13 -6.50
N LEU A 119 -4.59 -8.96 -7.09
CA LEU A 119 -3.94 -7.73 -6.69
C LEU A 119 -4.75 -7.08 -5.57
N SER A 120 -4.07 -6.51 -4.57
CA SER A 120 -4.69 -5.77 -3.48
C SER A 120 -3.88 -4.56 -3.08
N HIS A 121 -4.52 -3.57 -2.47
CA HIS A 121 -3.87 -2.36 -2.00
C HIS A 121 -3.78 -2.35 -0.47
N VAL A 122 -2.64 -1.93 0.06
CA VAL A 122 -2.46 -1.67 1.49
C VAL A 122 -2.09 -0.22 1.69
N PHE A 123 -2.86 0.48 2.51
CA PHE A 123 -2.42 1.70 3.15
C PHE A 123 -1.69 1.36 4.45
N LEU A 124 -0.52 1.94 4.63
CA LEU A 124 0.22 1.91 5.88
C LEU A 124 0.08 3.28 6.54
N ALA A 125 -0.39 3.32 7.78
CA ALA A 125 -0.65 4.53 8.54
C ALA A 125 0.18 4.59 9.82
N GLU A 126 0.74 5.75 10.13
CA GLU A 126 1.32 6.08 11.44
C GLU A 126 0.53 7.21 12.06
N LEU A 127 0.05 6.97 13.30
CA LEU A 127 -0.73 7.92 14.09
C LEU A 127 -0.03 8.17 15.44
N SER A 128 -0.07 9.41 15.91
CA SER A 128 0.44 9.74 17.26
C SER A 128 -0.37 9.12 18.39
N SER A 129 -1.62 8.74 18.12
CA SER A 129 -2.55 8.12 19.08
C SER A 129 -2.45 6.59 19.09
N TYR A 130 -1.62 5.97 18.23
CA TYR A 130 -1.48 4.52 18.14
C TYR A 130 0.00 4.14 18.05
N ASP A 131 0.45 3.25 18.91
CA ASP A 131 1.88 2.94 19.15
C ASP A 131 2.52 1.99 18.12
N ARG A 132 1.80 1.66 17.04
CA ARG A 132 2.24 0.77 15.96
C ARG A 132 1.75 1.22 14.60
N LEU A 133 2.39 0.71 13.55
CA LEU A 133 1.91 0.91 12.18
C LEU A 133 0.58 0.18 11.98
N LEU A 134 -0.36 0.83 11.29
CA LEU A 134 -1.66 0.29 10.99
C LEU A 134 -1.78 0.03 9.49
N TYR A 135 -1.95 -1.22 9.10
CA TYR A 135 -2.18 -1.66 7.73
C TYR A 135 -3.67 -1.71 7.46
N ILE A 136 -4.16 -1.02 6.44
CA ILE A 136 -5.59 -0.99 6.07
C ILE A 136 -5.72 -1.58 4.67
N THR A 137 -6.49 -2.66 4.52
CA THR A 137 -6.64 -3.39 3.26
C THR A 137 -8.05 -3.98 3.09
N ASP A 138 -8.66 -4.07 1.90
CA ASP A 138 -8.32 -3.35 0.69
C ASP A 138 -9.19 -2.09 0.60
N ALA A 139 -8.57 -0.96 0.47
CA ALA A 139 -9.26 0.32 0.52
C ALA A 139 -9.17 1.11 -0.82
N ALA A 140 -8.74 0.45 -1.92
CA ALA A 140 -8.50 1.14 -3.18
C ALA A 140 -8.77 0.32 -4.45
N MET A 141 -8.90 -1.01 -4.40
CA MET A 141 -8.97 -1.85 -5.60
C MET A 141 -10.17 -2.80 -5.66
N ASN A 142 -10.37 -3.61 -4.62
CA ASN A 142 -11.39 -4.64 -4.62
C ASN A 142 -12.71 -4.10 -4.05
N ILE A 143 -13.70 -3.85 -4.93
CA ILE A 143 -14.92 -3.11 -4.58
C ILE A 143 -15.74 -3.86 -3.51
N SER A 144 -16.09 -5.12 -3.78
CA SER A 144 -16.88 -5.97 -2.88
C SER A 144 -16.31 -7.38 -2.94
N PRO A 145 -15.18 -7.64 -2.27
CA PRO A 145 -14.53 -8.94 -2.32
C PRO A 145 -15.37 -9.99 -1.59
N ASP A 146 -15.49 -11.17 -2.20
CA ASP A 146 -16.03 -12.37 -1.57
C ASP A 146 -15.03 -12.97 -0.56
N LEU A 147 -15.41 -14.05 0.11
CA LEU A 147 -14.59 -14.68 1.13
C LEU A 147 -13.21 -15.14 0.60
N GLU A 148 -13.17 -15.72 -0.59
CA GLU A 148 -11.92 -16.19 -1.22
C GLU A 148 -11.01 -14.98 -1.54
N ALA A 149 -11.57 -13.95 -2.15
CA ALA A 149 -10.86 -12.71 -2.41
C ALA A 149 -10.32 -12.06 -1.14
N LYS A 150 -11.11 -12.02 -0.06
CA LYS A 150 -10.67 -11.49 1.25
C LYS A 150 -9.51 -12.28 1.83
N ALA A 151 -9.50 -13.61 1.69
CA ALA A 151 -8.39 -14.44 2.14
C ALA A 151 -7.10 -14.13 1.38
N GLU A 152 -7.16 -13.95 0.05
CA GLU A 152 -6.01 -13.57 -0.77
C GLU A 152 -5.51 -12.15 -0.44
N ILE A 153 -6.41 -11.18 -0.28
CA ILE A 153 -6.11 -9.80 0.13
C ILE A 153 -5.40 -9.81 1.49
N LEU A 154 -5.93 -10.57 2.44
CA LEU A 154 -5.35 -10.68 3.77
C LEU A 154 -3.95 -11.29 3.73
N GLN A 155 -3.74 -12.39 2.97
CA GLN A 155 -2.42 -13.00 2.85
C GLN A 155 -1.39 -12.03 2.26
N ASN A 156 -1.77 -11.22 1.26
CA ASN A 156 -0.89 -10.19 0.72
C ASN A 156 -0.45 -9.19 1.81
N ALA A 157 -1.37 -8.74 2.66
CA ALA A 157 -1.05 -7.80 3.74
C ALA A 157 -0.17 -8.43 4.83
N ILE A 158 -0.37 -9.71 5.15
CA ILE A 158 0.48 -10.47 6.08
C ILE A 158 1.89 -10.60 5.51
N ASP A 159 2.03 -10.98 4.24
CA ASP A 159 3.33 -11.09 3.58
C ASP A 159 4.07 -9.74 3.56
N MET A 160 3.35 -8.63 3.35
CA MET A 160 3.91 -7.29 3.47
C MET A 160 4.41 -7.00 4.89
N ALA A 161 3.64 -7.34 5.90
CA ALA A 161 4.05 -7.14 7.30
C ALA A 161 5.33 -7.91 7.63
N HIS A 162 5.46 -9.15 7.15
CA HIS A 162 6.68 -9.94 7.28
C HIS A 162 7.88 -9.27 6.59
N ALA A 163 7.72 -8.80 5.35
CA ALA A 163 8.77 -8.08 4.62
C ALA A 163 9.22 -6.81 5.34
N LEU A 164 8.30 -6.14 6.03
CA LEU A 164 8.59 -4.97 6.85
C LEU A 164 9.14 -5.31 8.24
N GLY A 165 9.26 -6.59 8.59
CA GLY A 165 9.94 -7.07 9.80
C GLY A 165 9.01 -7.40 10.96
N ASN A 166 7.71 -7.54 10.75
CA ASN A 166 6.76 -8.05 11.72
C ASN A 166 6.45 -9.53 11.43
N PRO A 167 7.03 -10.49 12.17
CA PRO A 167 6.92 -11.92 11.85
C PRO A 167 5.57 -12.54 12.22
N GLU A 168 4.77 -11.89 13.07
CA GLU A 168 3.47 -12.39 13.52
C GLU A 168 2.49 -11.24 13.73
N PRO A 169 2.03 -10.59 12.62
CA PRO A 169 1.13 -9.46 12.72
C PRO A 169 -0.24 -9.89 13.28
N LYS A 170 -0.86 -8.98 14.04
CA LYS A 170 -2.20 -9.15 14.59
C LYS A 170 -3.23 -8.56 13.64
N VAL A 171 -4.12 -9.42 13.15
CA VAL A 171 -5.12 -9.09 12.13
C VAL A 171 -6.51 -9.01 12.75
N ALA A 172 -7.13 -7.86 12.66
CA ALA A 172 -8.56 -7.69 12.90
C ALA A 172 -9.34 -7.73 11.59
N VAL A 173 -10.24 -8.70 11.45
CA VAL A 173 -11.21 -8.71 10.36
C VAL A 173 -12.42 -7.89 10.79
N LEU A 174 -12.56 -6.70 10.18
CA LEU A 174 -13.50 -5.69 10.64
C LEU A 174 -14.94 -5.98 10.23
N SER A 175 -15.84 -5.67 11.14
CA SER A 175 -17.28 -5.59 10.92
C SER A 175 -17.89 -4.48 11.78
N ALA A 176 -19.21 -4.33 11.76
CA ALA A 176 -19.91 -3.36 12.58
C ALA A 176 -20.00 -3.78 14.06
N ILE A 177 -19.92 -5.09 14.34
CA ILE A 177 -20.07 -5.69 15.67
C ILE A 177 -19.12 -6.87 15.82
N GLU A 178 -18.85 -7.27 17.05
CA GLU A 178 -17.95 -8.37 17.43
C GLU A 178 -18.61 -9.75 17.52
N THR A 179 -19.92 -9.85 17.28
CA THR A 179 -20.69 -11.10 17.29
C THR A 179 -21.12 -11.52 15.90
N VAL A 180 -21.15 -12.83 15.63
CA VAL A 180 -21.64 -13.35 14.35
C VAL A 180 -23.14 -13.14 14.22
N ASN A 181 -23.54 -12.34 13.22
CA ASN A 181 -24.95 -12.04 12.94
C ASN A 181 -25.24 -12.34 11.46
N PRO A 182 -26.13 -13.32 11.15
CA PRO A 182 -26.45 -13.69 9.76
C PRO A 182 -27.01 -12.55 8.89
N ARG A 183 -27.50 -11.47 9.50
CA ARG A 183 -28.00 -10.30 8.78
C ARG A 183 -26.90 -9.31 8.38
N ILE A 184 -25.66 -9.50 8.90
CA ILE A 184 -24.49 -8.67 8.61
C ILE A 184 -23.43 -9.58 7.99
N ALA A 185 -23.39 -9.66 6.67
CA ALA A 185 -22.56 -10.60 5.93
C ALA A 185 -21.07 -10.51 6.30
N SER A 186 -20.55 -9.31 6.60
CA SER A 186 -19.16 -9.11 7.02
C SER A 186 -18.79 -9.83 8.32
N THR A 187 -19.76 -10.10 9.23
CA THR A 187 -19.52 -10.89 10.44
C THR A 187 -19.30 -12.37 10.13
N ILE A 188 -19.99 -12.89 9.11
CA ILE A 188 -19.83 -14.26 8.64
C ILE A 188 -18.46 -14.44 8.00
N ASP A 189 -18.11 -13.55 7.04
CA ASP A 189 -16.80 -13.58 6.39
C ASP A 189 -15.67 -13.49 7.41
N ALA A 190 -15.80 -12.60 8.40
CA ALA A 190 -14.78 -12.42 9.44
C ALA A 190 -14.58 -13.69 10.28
N ALA A 191 -15.66 -14.33 10.71
CA ALA A 191 -15.59 -15.60 11.45
C ALA A 191 -14.98 -16.72 10.60
N CYS A 192 -15.32 -16.77 9.30
CA CYS A 192 -14.74 -17.74 8.37
C CYS A 192 -13.23 -17.50 8.19
N LEU A 193 -12.79 -16.26 8.00
CA LEU A 193 -11.37 -15.91 7.82
C LEU A 193 -10.54 -16.23 9.08
N ALA A 194 -11.07 -15.93 10.27
CA ALA A 194 -10.44 -16.34 11.52
C ALA A 194 -10.29 -17.87 11.60
N LYS A 195 -11.34 -18.62 11.21
CA LYS A 195 -11.27 -20.08 11.16
C LYS A 195 -10.33 -20.60 10.06
N MET A 196 -10.23 -19.92 8.92
CA MET A 196 -9.24 -20.26 7.87
C MET A 196 -7.80 -20.10 8.41
N ALA A 197 -7.53 -19.09 9.21
CA ALA A 197 -6.23 -18.93 9.87
C ALA A 197 -5.96 -20.07 10.87
N ASP A 198 -6.91 -20.44 11.73
CA ASP A 198 -6.81 -21.59 12.63
C ASP A 198 -6.47 -22.91 11.88
N ARG A 199 -6.98 -23.04 10.66
CA ARG A 199 -6.78 -24.21 9.79
C ARG A 199 -5.57 -24.08 8.84
N ARG A 200 -4.79 -23.00 8.97
CA ARG A 200 -3.59 -22.72 8.16
C ARG A 200 -3.88 -22.57 6.65
N GLN A 201 -5.09 -22.15 6.30
CA GLN A 201 -5.44 -21.69 4.94
C GLN A 201 -4.94 -20.25 4.74
N ILE A 202 -4.88 -19.46 5.82
CA ILE A 202 -4.19 -18.19 5.94
C ILE A 202 -3.05 -18.41 6.95
N THR A 203 -1.85 -17.95 6.64
CA THR A 203 -0.65 -18.28 7.43
C THR A 203 0.16 -17.05 7.81
N GLY A 204 0.92 -17.16 8.89
CA GLY A 204 1.91 -16.14 9.28
C GLY A 204 1.35 -14.97 10.08
N ALA A 205 0.15 -15.12 10.67
CA ALA A 205 -0.47 -14.07 11.47
C ALA A 205 -1.39 -14.65 12.54
N VAL A 206 -1.70 -13.85 13.56
CA VAL A 206 -2.82 -14.10 14.47
C VAL A 206 -4.03 -13.35 13.95
N VAL A 207 -5.07 -14.07 13.51
CA VAL A 207 -6.26 -13.50 12.88
C VAL A 207 -7.47 -13.69 13.77
N ASP A 208 -8.21 -12.62 14.03
CA ASP A 208 -9.48 -12.67 14.74
C ASP A 208 -10.54 -11.77 14.10
N GLY A 209 -11.80 -12.16 14.28
CA GLY A 209 -12.98 -11.46 13.77
C GLY A 209 -14.26 -12.29 13.92
N PRO A 210 -15.43 -11.62 13.89
CA PRO A 210 -15.59 -10.19 13.62
C PRO A 210 -15.15 -9.30 14.79
N LEU A 211 -14.57 -8.15 14.46
CA LEU A 211 -14.25 -7.08 15.41
C LEU A 211 -14.79 -5.74 14.90
N ALA A 212 -15.39 -4.95 15.80
CA ALA A 212 -15.67 -3.56 15.50
C ALA A 212 -14.40 -2.73 15.62
N PHE A 213 -14.32 -1.59 14.94
CA PHE A 213 -13.11 -0.79 14.88
C PHE A 213 -12.59 -0.37 16.26
N ASP A 214 -13.49 0.05 17.16
CA ASP A 214 -13.15 0.47 18.53
C ASP A 214 -12.45 -0.64 19.32
N ASN A 215 -13.00 -1.86 19.27
CA ASN A 215 -12.42 -2.98 20.01
C ASN A 215 -11.21 -3.62 19.28
N ALA A 216 -11.02 -3.37 18.00
CA ALA A 216 -9.81 -3.78 17.29
C ALA A 216 -8.58 -2.98 17.72
N ILE A 217 -8.73 -1.66 18.00
CA ILE A 217 -7.60 -0.75 18.27
C ILE A 217 -7.52 -0.26 19.72
N SER A 218 -8.62 -0.32 20.51
CA SER A 218 -8.67 0.15 21.89
C SER A 218 -8.77 -1.01 22.89
N ARG A 219 -7.73 -1.15 23.71
CA ARG A 219 -7.74 -2.15 24.80
C ARG A 219 -8.85 -1.89 25.82
N GLU A 220 -9.21 -0.62 26.04
CA GLU A 220 -10.29 -0.24 26.94
C GLU A 220 -11.65 -0.68 26.38
N ALA A 221 -11.91 -0.40 25.11
CA ALA A 221 -13.13 -0.84 24.43
C ALA A 221 -13.24 -2.37 24.41
N ALA A 222 -12.14 -3.08 24.14
CA ALA A 222 -12.10 -4.54 24.16
C ALA A 222 -12.44 -5.11 25.54
N ARG A 223 -11.87 -4.54 26.62
CA ARG A 223 -12.16 -4.93 28.00
C ARG A 223 -13.61 -4.68 28.40
N THR A 224 -14.16 -3.51 28.02
CA THR A 224 -15.55 -3.15 28.30
C THR A 224 -16.53 -4.14 27.68
N LYS A 225 -16.16 -4.73 26.52
CA LYS A 225 -16.96 -5.74 25.82
C LYS A 225 -16.58 -7.20 26.18
N ASP A 226 -15.70 -7.38 27.16
CA ASP A 226 -15.23 -8.70 27.64
C ASP A 226 -14.67 -9.60 26.49
N LEU A 227 -13.91 -9.01 25.59
CA LEU A 227 -13.33 -9.71 24.45
C LEU A 227 -11.98 -10.35 24.84
N GLY A 228 -11.95 -11.67 24.93
CA GLY A 228 -10.78 -12.48 25.24
C GLY A 228 -9.87 -12.78 24.04
N SER A 229 -9.74 -11.86 23.09
CA SER A 229 -8.97 -12.04 21.86
C SER A 229 -7.51 -11.56 22.00
N PRO A 230 -6.52 -12.25 21.43
CA PRO A 230 -5.14 -11.79 21.39
C PRO A 230 -4.94 -10.60 20.43
N VAL A 231 -5.91 -10.31 19.57
CA VAL A 231 -5.90 -9.21 18.58
C VAL A 231 -6.59 -7.97 19.13
N SER A 232 -7.64 -8.14 19.93
CA SER A 232 -8.44 -7.02 20.45
C SER A 232 -7.60 -5.97 21.16
N GLY A 233 -7.78 -4.71 20.77
CA GLY A 233 -7.08 -3.55 21.31
C GLY A 233 -5.62 -3.41 20.90
N CYS A 234 -5.15 -4.22 19.95
CA CYS A 234 -3.75 -4.17 19.50
C CYS A 234 -3.56 -4.66 18.04
N ALA A 235 -4.59 -4.55 17.22
CA ALA A 235 -4.54 -4.92 15.81
C ALA A 235 -3.49 -4.09 15.04
N GLU A 236 -2.80 -4.73 14.13
CA GLU A 236 -1.83 -4.10 13.22
C GLU A 236 -2.34 -4.12 11.79
N ILE A 237 -3.04 -5.17 11.37
CA ILE A 237 -3.69 -5.25 10.08
C ILE A 237 -5.21 -5.18 10.27
N LEU A 238 -5.85 -4.25 9.56
CA LEU A 238 -7.29 -4.12 9.48
C LEU A 238 -7.75 -4.58 8.10
N LEU A 239 -8.40 -5.74 8.04
CA LEU A 239 -9.11 -6.17 6.83
C LEU A 239 -10.51 -5.58 6.87
N VAL A 240 -10.80 -4.66 5.97
CA VAL A 240 -12.12 -4.02 5.86
C VAL A 240 -13.10 -4.86 5.06
N PRO A 241 -14.43 -4.74 5.28
CA PRO A 241 -15.42 -5.55 4.59
C PRO A 241 -15.53 -5.26 3.09
N ASP A 242 -15.30 -4.02 2.68
CA ASP A 242 -15.43 -3.54 1.30
C ASP A 242 -14.60 -2.29 1.05
N LEU A 243 -14.45 -1.90 -0.22
CA LEU A 243 -13.68 -0.73 -0.64
C LEU A 243 -14.22 0.57 -0.04
N VAL A 244 -15.54 0.72 0.07
CA VAL A 244 -16.14 1.98 0.51
C VAL A 244 -15.79 2.25 1.97
N SER A 245 -16.01 1.26 2.84
CA SER A 245 -15.68 1.36 4.27
C SER A 245 -14.16 1.55 4.47
N GLY A 246 -13.34 0.83 3.72
CA GLY A 246 -11.88 0.96 3.79
C GLY A 246 -11.37 2.33 3.32
N ASN A 247 -11.90 2.83 2.22
CA ASN A 247 -11.50 4.14 1.69
C ASN A 247 -11.92 5.28 2.62
N ILE A 248 -13.13 5.21 3.18
CA ILE A 248 -13.60 6.18 4.18
C ILE A 248 -12.68 6.14 5.40
N LEU A 249 -12.41 4.97 5.97
CA LEU A 249 -11.54 4.80 7.13
C LEU A 249 -10.14 5.38 6.87
N ALA A 250 -9.52 5.04 5.74
CA ALA A 250 -8.20 5.55 5.40
C ALA A 250 -8.19 7.09 5.30
N LYS A 251 -9.22 7.69 4.68
CA LYS A 251 -9.36 9.14 4.57
C LYS A 251 -9.66 9.81 5.91
N ASP A 252 -10.47 9.21 6.76
CA ASP A 252 -10.73 9.74 8.11
C ASP A 252 -9.45 9.77 8.94
N LEU A 253 -8.66 8.71 8.90
CA LEU A 253 -7.37 8.67 9.60
C LEU A 253 -6.40 9.73 9.06
N GLU A 254 -6.31 9.90 7.74
CA GLU A 254 -5.44 10.89 7.11
C GLU A 254 -5.86 12.32 7.43
N TYR A 255 -7.13 12.67 7.16
CA TYR A 255 -7.59 14.07 7.18
C TYR A 255 -8.09 14.53 8.55
N LEU A 256 -8.66 13.64 9.37
CA LEU A 256 -9.21 13.99 10.69
C LEU A 256 -8.26 13.59 11.83
N ALA A 257 -7.63 12.41 11.75
CA ALA A 257 -6.73 11.95 12.80
C ALA A 257 -5.26 12.34 12.55
N GLY A 258 -4.93 12.98 11.41
CA GLY A 258 -3.58 13.45 11.09
C GLY A 258 -2.56 12.33 10.86
N ALA A 259 -3.03 11.17 10.40
CA ALA A 259 -2.16 10.06 10.06
C ALA A 259 -1.19 10.41 8.92
N THR A 260 0.06 10.01 9.06
CA THR A 260 0.98 9.93 7.92
C THR A 260 0.70 8.64 7.17
N MET A 261 0.50 8.74 5.85
CA MET A 261 0.07 7.60 5.02
C MET A 261 1.09 7.26 3.94
N ALA A 262 1.21 5.97 3.65
CA ALA A 262 1.88 5.44 2.46
C ALA A 262 1.02 4.32 1.85
N GLY A 263 1.11 4.10 0.52
CA GLY A 263 0.28 3.11 -0.15
C GLY A 263 1.01 2.34 -1.23
N VAL A 264 0.80 1.01 -1.26
CA VAL A 264 1.36 0.11 -2.28
C VAL A 264 0.34 -0.94 -2.70
N ILE A 265 0.44 -1.36 -3.96
CA ILE A 265 -0.29 -2.51 -4.51
C ILE A 265 0.62 -3.73 -4.43
N LEU A 266 0.04 -4.82 -3.95
CA LEU A 266 0.65 -6.12 -3.77
C LEU A 266 0.09 -7.13 -4.78
N GLY A 267 0.80 -8.26 -4.97
CA GLY A 267 0.40 -9.32 -5.89
C GLY A 267 0.85 -9.10 -7.35
N ALA A 268 1.47 -7.97 -7.67
CA ALA A 268 2.10 -7.72 -8.97
C ALA A 268 3.54 -8.26 -9.02
N ARG A 269 4.11 -8.33 -10.24
CA ARG A 269 5.51 -8.79 -10.46
C ARG A 269 6.55 -7.89 -9.80
N VAL A 270 6.22 -6.62 -9.65
CA VAL A 270 7.02 -5.61 -8.96
C VAL A 270 6.11 -4.80 -8.05
N PRO A 271 6.64 -4.13 -7.02
CA PRO A 271 5.87 -3.19 -6.23
C PRO A 271 5.27 -2.08 -7.11
N VAL A 272 3.98 -1.77 -6.90
CA VAL A 272 3.29 -0.72 -7.62
C VAL A 272 2.84 0.34 -6.61
N ILE A 273 3.35 1.56 -6.77
CA ILE A 273 3.12 2.67 -5.88
C ILE A 273 1.87 3.41 -6.34
N LEU A 274 0.81 3.33 -5.51
CA LEU A 274 -0.46 3.99 -5.77
C LEU A 274 -0.71 5.06 -4.70
N THR A 275 -0.61 6.32 -5.10
CA THR A 275 -0.91 7.48 -4.25
C THR A 275 -2.05 8.28 -4.84
N SER A 276 -2.78 9.04 -4.00
CA SER A 276 -3.78 9.98 -4.47
C SER A 276 -3.12 11.16 -5.20
N ARG A 277 -3.86 11.83 -6.09
CA ARG A 277 -3.40 13.08 -6.72
C ARG A 277 -3.19 14.19 -5.69
N SER A 278 -3.95 14.16 -4.61
CA SER A 278 -3.87 15.13 -3.51
C SER A 278 -2.79 14.81 -2.48
N ASP A 279 -2.13 13.64 -2.56
CA ASP A 279 -1.14 13.26 -1.56
C ASP A 279 0.12 14.13 -1.68
N PRO A 280 0.69 14.54 -0.54
CA PRO A 280 1.90 15.34 -0.52
C PRO A 280 3.11 14.54 -1.05
N PRO A 281 4.20 15.21 -1.49
CA PRO A 281 5.44 14.55 -1.93
C PRO A 281 5.99 13.54 -0.92
N ARG A 282 5.82 13.78 0.38
CA ARG A 282 6.24 12.86 1.45
C ARG A 282 5.53 11.49 1.39
N SER A 283 4.22 11.45 1.09
CA SER A 283 3.49 10.17 0.97
C SER A 283 4.01 9.34 -0.20
N ARG A 284 4.36 9.99 -1.32
CA ARG A 284 5.01 9.33 -2.47
C ARG A 284 6.37 8.78 -2.11
N PHE A 285 7.15 9.57 -1.37
CA PHE A 285 8.47 9.17 -0.86
C PHE A 285 8.37 7.95 0.06
N LEU A 286 7.48 7.98 1.05
CA LEU A 286 7.27 6.85 1.96
C LEU A 286 6.79 5.59 1.24
N SER A 287 5.86 5.74 0.28
CA SER A 287 5.39 4.61 -0.54
C SER A 287 6.51 4.00 -1.38
N ALA A 288 7.45 4.80 -1.87
CA ALA A 288 8.62 4.29 -2.58
C ALA A 288 9.61 3.61 -1.63
N CYS A 289 9.78 4.09 -0.39
CA CYS A 289 10.55 3.37 0.63
C CYS A 289 9.96 1.99 0.93
N LEU A 290 8.62 1.90 1.03
CA LEU A 290 7.94 0.60 1.16
C LEU A 290 8.20 -0.29 -0.05
N ALA A 291 8.07 0.24 -1.26
CA ALA A 291 8.36 -0.50 -2.49
C ALA A 291 9.80 -1.04 -2.53
N THR A 292 10.78 -0.24 -2.07
CA THR A 292 12.18 -0.66 -1.97
C THR A 292 12.33 -1.84 -1.00
N LEU A 293 11.74 -1.75 0.18
CA LEU A 293 11.80 -2.83 1.17
C LEU A 293 11.14 -4.11 0.65
N LEU A 294 9.98 -4.00 0.02
CA LEU A 294 9.23 -5.14 -0.53
C LEU A 294 9.98 -5.81 -1.68
N PHE A 295 10.52 -5.04 -2.62
CA PHE A 295 11.27 -5.57 -3.76
C PHE A 295 12.48 -6.39 -3.30
N HIS A 296 13.26 -5.87 -2.34
CA HIS A 296 14.44 -6.55 -1.85
C HIS A 296 14.13 -7.72 -0.90
N ALA A 297 12.97 -7.74 -0.24
CA ALA A 297 12.52 -8.89 0.53
C ALA A 297 12.09 -10.08 -0.36
N ASP A 298 11.48 -9.80 -1.53
CA ASP A 298 11.07 -10.82 -2.51
C ASP A 298 12.25 -11.35 -3.37
N THR A 299 13.38 -10.63 -3.40
CA THR A 299 14.57 -11.04 -4.14
C THR A 299 15.46 -11.86 -3.20
N PRO A 300 15.71 -13.17 -3.47
CA PRO A 300 16.65 -13.93 -2.66
C PRO A 300 18.00 -13.20 -2.66
N THR A 301 18.49 -12.82 -1.48
CA THR A 301 19.88 -12.41 -1.32
C THR A 301 20.72 -13.60 -1.80
N GLY A 302 21.34 -13.47 -2.98
CA GLY A 302 22.22 -14.48 -3.54
C GLY A 302 23.33 -14.86 -2.55
N PRO A 303 23.97 -16.03 -2.78
CA PRO A 303 24.94 -16.60 -1.84
C PRO A 303 26.10 -15.69 -1.53
#